data_e9228523a2f4b33c299ec79f35469df1
#
_entry.id   e9228523a2f4b33c299ec79f35469df1
#
_cell.length_a   1.000
_cell.length_b   1.000
_cell.length_c   1.000
_cell.angle_alpha   90.00
_cell.angle_beta   90.00
_cell.angle_gamma   90.00
#
_symmetry.space_group_name_H-M   'P 1'
#
loop_
_entity.id
_entity.type
_entity.pdbx_description
1 polymer ?
#
loop_
_entity_poly.entity_id
_entity_poly.type
_entity_poly.pdbx_seq_one_letter_code
_entity_poly.pdbx_strand_id
1 'polypeptide(L)'
;MCIRDRLTHTFIQSGLLPALRDVRQQWNAWVKAKDTAEGAALVTAPPTDSKFFSNGLDLLKAVQDPHFFNDYLNAMFYELLTFPIPTVASMGGHAFAAGFTLALAHDYRVMNSERGYACMNEIEFGAPIPKGMLGVIRSVAVSPFVQRKIALEAHRFQATEALQHGLVDATAQGTQATLDMALALAEKLRSRSAKNAWQSIRESLKEEALAAQFERPRALHTFSME
;
A
#
# COMPACT_ATOMS: atom_id res chain seq x y z
N MET A 1 3.82 -12.48 0.89
CA MET A 1 4.99 -11.59 1.08
C MET A 1 4.91 -10.95 2.46
N CYS A 2 5.99 -11.01 3.23
CA CYS A 2 6.02 -10.49 4.60
C CYS A 2 6.56 -9.05 4.61
N ILE A 3 5.87 -8.13 5.31
CA ILE A 3 6.26 -6.74 5.46
C ILE A 3 6.86 -6.53 6.85
N ARG A 4 7.97 -5.79 6.91
CA ARG A 4 8.57 -5.35 8.17
C ARG A 4 7.85 -4.11 8.71
N ASP A 5 8.01 -3.84 10.01
CA ASP A 5 7.39 -2.72 10.69
C ASP A 5 7.77 -1.34 10.11
N ARG A 6 8.96 -1.20 9.47
CA ARG A 6 9.38 0.03 8.78
C ARG A 6 9.79 -0.23 7.33
N LEU A 7 9.42 0.72 6.46
CA LEU A 7 9.83 0.81 5.06
C LEU A 7 11.20 1.53 4.98
N THR A 8 12.27 0.81 5.33
CA THR A 8 13.64 1.31 5.23
C THR A 8 14.16 1.20 3.80
N HIS A 9 15.22 1.94 3.44
CA HIS A 9 15.93 1.81 2.15
C HIS A 9 16.23 0.36 1.82
N THR A 10 16.92 -0.33 2.72
CA THR A 10 17.28 -1.74 2.54
C THR A 10 16.07 -2.63 2.33
N PHE A 11 14.98 -2.41 3.10
CA PHE A 11 13.79 -3.24 2.96
C PHE A 11 13.08 -2.99 1.62
N ILE A 12 12.96 -1.72 1.20
CA ILE A 12 12.35 -1.42 -0.11
C ILE A 12 13.23 -1.94 -1.24
N GLN A 13 14.53 -1.61 -1.22
CA GLN A 13 15.47 -1.85 -2.33
C GLN A 13 15.84 -3.33 -2.47
N SER A 14 16.08 -4.02 -1.35
CA SER A 14 16.61 -5.40 -1.36
C SER A 14 15.56 -6.46 -0.99
N GLY A 15 14.37 -6.05 -0.57
CA GLY A 15 13.28 -6.94 -0.16
C GLY A 15 12.01 -6.75 -0.98
N LEU A 16 11.29 -5.65 -0.75
CA LEU A 16 9.94 -5.48 -1.26
C LEU A 16 9.87 -5.30 -2.77
N LEU A 17 10.67 -4.40 -3.35
CA LEU A 17 10.70 -4.17 -4.79
C LEU A 17 11.16 -5.40 -5.58
N PRO A 18 12.27 -6.09 -5.22
CA PRO A 18 12.65 -7.33 -5.87
C PRO A 18 11.58 -8.41 -5.80
N ALA A 19 10.93 -8.58 -4.65
CA ALA A 19 9.86 -9.56 -4.49
C ALA A 19 8.63 -9.26 -5.37
N LEU A 20 8.22 -7.98 -5.47
CA LEU A 20 7.14 -7.57 -6.36
C LEU A 20 7.50 -7.84 -7.83
N ARG A 21 8.72 -7.48 -8.24
CA ARG A 21 9.21 -7.67 -9.60
C ARG A 21 9.35 -9.15 -9.96
N ASP A 22 9.77 -9.99 -9.02
CA ASP A 22 9.85 -11.43 -9.22
C ASP A 22 8.47 -12.03 -9.49
N VAL A 23 7.47 -11.72 -8.66
CA VAL A 23 6.09 -12.17 -8.89
C VAL A 23 5.56 -11.68 -10.24
N ARG A 24 5.83 -10.43 -10.62
CA ARG A 24 5.47 -9.89 -11.94
C ARG A 24 6.15 -10.65 -13.07
N GLN A 25 7.43 -11.00 -12.94
CA GLN A 25 8.17 -11.77 -13.94
C GLN A 25 7.59 -13.18 -14.09
N GLN A 26 7.27 -13.85 -12.99
CA GLN A 26 6.60 -15.15 -13.01
C GLN A 26 5.25 -15.07 -13.72
N TRP A 27 4.42 -14.10 -13.39
CA TRP A 27 3.14 -13.87 -14.08
C TRP A 27 3.32 -13.65 -15.58
N ASN A 28 4.25 -12.79 -15.97
CA ASN A 28 4.55 -12.53 -17.38
C ASN A 28 5.04 -13.79 -18.13
N ALA A 29 5.78 -14.66 -17.45
CA ALA A 29 6.19 -15.95 -18.02
C ALA A 29 4.96 -16.86 -18.25
N TRP A 30 4.03 -16.93 -17.30
CA TRP A 30 2.78 -17.70 -17.45
C TRP A 30 1.90 -17.14 -18.58
N VAL A 31 1.79 -15.82 -18.71
CA VAL A 31 1.07 -15.18 -19.81
C VAL A 31 1.68 -15.57 -21.16
N LYS A 32 3.02 -15.56 -21.30
CA LYS A 32 3.73 -15.99 -22.52
C LYS A 32 3.52 -17.48 -22.82
N ALA A 33 3.49 -18.31 -21.79
CA ALA A 33 3.22 -19.73 -21.92
C ALA A 33 1.75 -20.07 -22.18
N LYS A 34 0.83 -19.06 -22.11
CA LYS A 34 -0.63 -19.23 -22.12
C LYS A 34 -1.15 -20.11 -20.99
N ASP A 35 -0.47 -20.10 -19.86
CA ASP A 35 -0.77 -20.89 -18.65
C ASP A 35 -1.31 -19.99 -17.53
N THR A 36 -2.39 -19.26 -17.82
CA THR A 36 -3.03 -18.33 -16.89
C THR A 36 -4.45 -18.73 -16.49
N ALA A 37 -4.89 -19.93 -16.86
CA ALA A 37 -6.29 -20.37 -16.69
C ALA A 37 -6.78 -20.26 -15.24
N GLU A 38 -5.93 -20.61 -14.29
CA GLU A 38 -6.22 -20.52 -12.85
C GLU A 38 -6.21 -19.09 -12.31
N GLY A 39 -5.50 -18.17 -12.99
CA GLY A 39 -5.23 -16.83 -12.48
C GLY A 39 -4.33 -16.84 -11.24
N ALA A 40 -4.00 -15.64 -10.76
CA ALA A 40 -3.20 -15.47 -9.54
C ALA A 40 -3.65 -14.21 -8.78
N ALA A 41 -3.30 -14.11 -7.51
CA ALA A 41 -3.45 -12.91 -6.69
C ALA A 41 -2.28 -12.81 -5.70
N LEU A 42 -1.96 -11.60 -5.26
CA LEU A 42 -0.89 -11.32 -4.30
C LEU A 42 -1.50 -10.91 -2.95
N VAL A 43 -1.04 -11.53 -1.87
CA VAL A 43 -1.33 -11.07 -0.50
C VAL A 43 -0.04 -10.55 0.12
N THR A 44 -0.11 -9.36 0.72
CA THR A 44 0.96 -8.81 1.56
C THR A 44 0.51 -8.76 3.01
N ALA A 45 1.35 -9.27 3.90
CA ALA A 45 1.05 -9.35 5.33
C ALA A 45 2.31 -9.10 6.16
N PRO A 46 2.18 -8.58 7.39
CA PRO A 46 3.26 -8.61 8.37
C PRO A 46 3.39 -10.03 8.96
N PRO A 47 4.46 -10.31 9.73
CA PRO A 47 4.47 -11.47 10.62
C PRO A 47 3.25 -11.46 11.56
N THR A 48 2.72 -12.63 11.91
CA THR A 48 1.47 -12.74 12.69
C THR A 48 1.58 -12.23 14.13
N ASP A 49 2.79 -12.15 14.67
CA ASP A 49 3.12 -11.58 15.98
C ASP A 49 3.43 -10.08 15.93
N SER A 50 3.49 -9.48 14.73
CA SER A 50 3.81 -8.07 14.58
C SER A 50 2.70 -7.16 15.11
N LYS A 51 3.13 -6.10 15.83
CA LYS A 51 2.24 -5.02 16.25
C LYS A 51 1.80 -4.15 15.06
N PHE A 52 2.61 -4.09 14.01
CA PHE A 52 2.40 -3.22 12.86
C PHE A 52 2.21 -4.02 11.57
N PHE A 53 1.30 -3.56 10.74
CA PHE A 53 1.37 -3.82 9.30
C PHE A 53 2.59 -3.07 8.75
N SER A 54 2.66 -1.76 8.98
CA SER A 54 3.87 -0.97 8.77
C SER A 54 3.78 0.37 9.52
N ASN A 55 4.87 0.78 10.16
CA ASN A 55 5.00 2.07 10.85
C ASN A 55 5.60 3.18 9.94
N GLY A 56 5.50 3.02 8.63
CA GLY A 56 5.99 3.99 7.66
C GLY A 56 7.50 4.00 7.48
N LEU A 57 8.06 5.17 7.17
CA LEU A 57 9.46 5.35 6.82
C LEU A 57 10.38 5.49 8.04
N ASP A 58 11.67 5.20 7.86
CA ASP A 58 12.75 5.82 8.64
C ASP A 58 12.97 7.24 8.08
N LEU A 59 12.15 8.20 8.55
CA LEU A 59 12.05 9.51 7.92
C LEU A 59 13.38 10.26 7.91
N LEU A 60 14.15 10.20 9.02
CA LEU A 60 15.45 10.87 9.11
C LEU A 60 16.41 10.41 8.02
N LYS A 61 16.47 9.11 7.76
CA LYS A 61 17.29 8.55 6.69
C LYS A 61 16.70 8.86 5.31
N ALA A 62 15.38 8.81 5.19
CA ALA A 62 14.70 9.07 3.93
C ALA A 62 14.94 10.49 3.41
N VAL A 63 14.89 11.51 4.28
CA VAL A 63 15.12 12.92 3.88
C VAL A 63 16.58 13.24 3.60
N GLN A 64 17.53 12.45 4.12
CA GLN A 64 18.96 12.60 3.85
C GLN A 64 19.36 12.05 2.47
N ASP A 65 18.55 11.17 1.88
CA ASP A 65 18.79 10.62 0.55
C ASP A 65 17.89 11.31 -0.49
N PRO A 66 18.47 12.16 -1.38
CA PRO A 66 17.69 12.89 -2.39
C PRO A 66 17.00 11.98 -3.40
N HIS A 67 17.44 10.72 -3.51
CA HIS A 67 16.89 9.72 -4.43
C HIS A 67 15.78 8.88 -3.80
N PHE A 68 15.67 8.86 -2.46
CA PHE A 68 14.79 7.93 -1.75
C PHE A 68 13.33 7.98 -2.21
N PHE A 69 12.77 9.19 -2.28
CA PHE A 69 11.35 9.34 -2.60
C PHE A 69 11.03 8.97 -4.05
N ASN A 70 11.90 9.31 -5.01
CA ASN A 70 11.65 9.05 -6.42
C ASN A 70 12.04 7.62 -6.81
N ASP A 71 13.25 7.19 -6.46
CA ASP A 71 13.84 5.98 -7.02
C ASP A 71 13.45 4.72 -6.22
N TYR A 72 13.01 4.88 -4.96
CA TYR A 72 12.60 3.77 -4.11
C TYR A 72 11.13 3.81 -3.71
N LEU A 73 10.68 4.90 -3.05
CA LEU A 73 9.32 4.95 -2.52
C LEU A 73 8.27 5.05 -3.64
N ASN A 74 8.43 5.99 -4.57
CA ASN A 74 7.51 6.13 -5.70
C ASN A 74 7.60 4.93 -6.64
N ALA A 75 8.80 4.36 -6.85
CA ALA A 75 8.95 3.13 -7.63
C ALA A 75 8.19 1.94 -7.01
N MET A 76 8.20 1.82 -5.68
CA MET A 76 7.43 0.79 -4.96
C MET A 76 5.91 1.00 -5.15
N PHE A 77 5.43 2.23 -5.01
CA PHE A 77 4.00 2.52 -5.25
C PHE A 77 3.62 2.30 -6.70
N TYR A 78 4.45 2.75 -7.65
CA TYR A 78 4.22 2.51 -9.07
C TYR A 78 4.11 1.01 -9.38
N GLU A 79 5.04 0.20 -8.85
CA GLU A 79 5.02 -1.25 -9.03
C GLU A 79 3.72 -1.88 -8.52
N LEU A 80 3.23 -1.45 -7.34
CA LEU A 80 1.95 -1.91 -6.80
C LEU A 80 0.76 -1.38 -7.60
N LEU A 81 0.75 -0.10 -7.99
CA LEU A 81 -0.35 0.50 -8.71
C LEU A 81 -0.54 -0.07 -10.13
N THR A 82 0.51 -0.63 -10.74
CA THR A 82 0.49 -1.28 -12.05
C THR A 82 0.55 -2.81 -11.96
N PHE A 83 0.28 -3.39 -10.78
CA PHE A 83 0.47 -4.83 -10.58
C PHE A 83 -0.48 -5.64 -11.47
N PRO A 84 -0.01 -6.72 -12.17
CA PRO A 84 -0.78 -7.37 -13.23
C PRO A 84 -1.87 -8.32 -12.71
N ILE A 85 -1.89 -8.62 -11.41
CA ILE A 85 -2.84 -9.51 -10.75
C ILE A 85 -3.45 -8.80 -9.53
N PRO A 86 -4.63 -9.23 -9.02
CA PRO A 86 -5.23 -8.67 -7.81
C PRO A 86 -4.28 -8.66 -6.62
N THR A 87 -4.30 -7.56 -5.86
CA THR A 87 -3.46 -7.40 -4.66
C THR A 87 -4.31 -7.14 -3.42
N VAL A 88 -3.99 -7.83 -2.32
CA VAL A 88 -4.70 -7.71 -1.05
C VAL A 88 -3.71 -7.39 0.07
N ALA A 89 -3.97 -6.33 0.83
CA ALA A 89 -3.24 -6.01 2.06
C ALA A 89 -3.93 -6.64 3.27
N SER A 90 -3.21 -7.49 4.01
CA SER A 90 -3.64 -8.02 5.31
C SER A 90 -3.11 -7.14 6.42
N MET A 91 -3.92 -6.17 6.86
CA MET A 91 -3.55 -5.20 7.89
C MET A 91 -3.75 -5.79 9.29
N GLY A 92 -2.91 -6.75 9.67
CA GLY A 92 -2.98 -7.46 10.97
C GLY A 92 -2.61 -6.59 12.19
N GLY A 93 -2.12 -5.36 11.98
CA GLY A 93 -1.74 -4.40 13.01
C GLY A 93 -1.77 -2.97 12.48
N HIS A 94 -1.14 -2.04 13.22
CA HIS A 94 -1.12 -0.63 12.86
C HIS A 94 -0.51 -0.37 11.47
N ALA A 95 -1.12 0.54 10.72
CA ALA A 95 -0.62 1.06 9.45
C ALA A 95 -0.49 2.58 9.54
N PHE A 96 0.74 3.09 9.68
CA PHE A 96 0.99 4.52 9.83
C PHE A 96 1.77 5.10 8.66
N ALA A 97 1.49 6.37 8.33
CA ALA A 97 2.26 7.15 7.37
C ALA A 97 2.38 6.41 6.00
N ALA A 98 3.57 6.27 5.46
CA ALA A 98 3.79 5.50 4.24
C ALA A 98 3.33 4.02 4.34
N GLY A 99 3.21 3.46 5.55
CA GLY A 99 2.63 2.13 5.78
C GLY A 99 1.14 2.08 5.50
N PHE A 100 0.40 3.13 5.86
CA PHE A 100 -1.00 3.25 5.47
C PHE A 100 -1.15 3.48 3.97
N THR A 101 -0.33 4.33 3.39
CA THR A 101 -0.31 4.51 1.92
C THR A 101 0.03 3.21 1.20
N LEU A 102 0.95 2.38 1.74
CA LEU A 102 1.25 1.06 1.19
C LEU A 102 0.00 0.16 1.18
N ALA A 103 -0.78 0.13 2.27
CA ALA A 103 -2.03 -0.60 2.28
C ALA A 103 -3.02 -0.08 1.22
N LEU A 104 -3.17 1.24 1.10
CA LEU A 104 -4.04 1.89 0.11
C LEU A 104 -3.61 1.66 -1.34
N ALA A 105 -2.33 1.38 -1.60
CA ALA A 105 -1.82 1.07 -2.94
C ALA A 105 -2.26 -0.31 -3.46
N HIS A 106 -2.72 -1.22 -2.57
CA HIS A 106 -3.34 -2.48 -2.95
C HIS A 106 -4.75 -2.28 -3.50
N ASP A 107 -5.29 -3.30 -4.17
CA ASP A 107 -6.68 -3.26 -4.66
C ASP A 107 -7.66 -3.41 -3.49
N TYR A 108 -7.35 -4.35 -2.58
CA TYR A 108 -8.19 -4.69 -1.43
C TYR A 108 -7.39 -4.66 -0.13
N ARG A 109 -8.09 -4.43 0.98
CA ARG A 109 -7.54 -4.32 2.34
C ARG A 109 -8.44 -5.04 3.32
N VAL A 110 -7.86 -5.91 4.14
CA VAL A 110 -8.54 -6.53 5.28
C VAL A 110 -7.87 -6.04 6.54
N MET A 111 -8.62 -5.47 7.49
CA MET A 111 -8.09 -4.86 8.71
C MET A 111 -8.49 -5.62 9.96
N ASN A 112 -7.53 -5.75 10.88
CA ASN A 112 -7.78 -6.34 12.19
C ASN A 112 -8.67 -5.42 13.03
N SER A 113 -9.81 -5.94 13.50
CA SER A 113 -10.80 -5.19 14.28
C SER A 113 -10.52 -5.16 15.79
N GLU A 114 -9.65 -6.03 16.31
CA GLU A 114 -9.27 -6.03 17.73
C GLU A 114 -8.23 -4.97 18.05
N ARG A 115 -7.29 -4.76 17.13
CA ARG A 115 -6.20 -3.82 17.33
C ARG A 115 -5.70 -3.26 16.01
N GLY A 116 -5.22 -2.06 16.06
CA GLY A 116 -4.62 -1.39 14.92
C GLY A 116 -5.38 -0.12 14.58
N TYR A 117 -4.61 0.82 14.05
CA TYR A 117 -5.11 2.07 13.50
C TYR A 117 -4.51 2.25 12.11
N ALA A 118 -5.31 2.78 11.20
CA ALA A 118 -4.83 3.37 9.94
C ALA A 118 -4.73 4.88 10.13
N CYS A 119 -3.56 5.47 9.91
CA CYS A 119 -3.32 6.87 10.22
C CYS A 119 -2.22 7.46 9.33
N MET A 120 -2.42 8.71 8.93
CA MET A 120 -1.45 9.54 8.25
C MET A 120 -1.06 10.67 9.20
N ASN A 121 0.03 10.48 9.93
CA ASN A 121 0.37 11.37 11.05
C ASN A 121 1.48 12.39 10.75
N GLU A 122 1.79 12.64 9.48
CA GLU A 122 2.83 13.56 9.03
C GLU A 122 2.61 14.99 9.55
N ILE A 123 1.37 15.44 9.65
CA ILE A 123 1.03 16.77 10.15
C ILE A 123 1.42 16.97 11.63
N GLU A 124 1.41 15.90 12.44
CA GLU A 124 1.76 15.99 13.88
C GLU A 124 3.22 16.36 14.11
N PHE A 125 4.11 16.03 13.16
CA PHE A 125 5.54 16.37 13.23
C PHE A 125 6.00 17.29 12.08
N GLY A 126 5.05 17.97 11.42
CA GLY A 126 5.35 19.00 10.42
C GLY A 126 5.87 18.49 9.08
N ALA A 127 5.84 17.19 8.80
CA ALA A 127 6.31 16.66 7.53
C ALA A 127 5.26 16.82 6.42
N PRO A 128 5.63 17.30 5.23
CA PRO A 128 4.72 17.30 4.09
C PRO A 128 4.51 15.88 3.56
N ILE A 129 3.28 15.59 3.12
CA ILE A 129 2.97 14.32 2.45
C ILE A 129 3.41 14.43 0.98
N PRO A 130 4.29 13.52 0.48
CA PRO A 130 4.71 13.49 -0.91
C PRO A 130 3.53 13.34 -1.88
N LYS A 131 3.62 13.95 -3.06
CA LYS A 131 2.54 13.92 -4.07
C LYS A 131 2.19 12.50 -4.49
N GLY A 132 3.17 11.60 -4.64
CA GLY A 132 2.93 10.20 -4.92
C GLY A 132 2.04 9.52 -3.88
N MET A 133 2.29 9.77 -2.60
CA MET A 133 1.45 9.26 -1.51
C MET A 133 0.05 9.89 -1.53
N LEU A 134 -0.06 11.20 -1.76
CA LEU A 134 -1.36 11.88 -1.90
C LEU A 134 -2.17 11.33 -3.07
N GLY A 135 -1.53 11.02 -4.19
CA GLY A 135 -2.16 10.38 -5.35
C GLY A 135 -2.78 9.03 -4.99
N VAL A 136 -2.03 8.19 -4.25
CA VAL A 136 -2.55 6.91 -3.74
C VAL A 136 -3.74 7.12 -2.80
N ILE A 137 -3.63 8.04 -1.84
CA ILE A 137 -4.71 8.34 -0.88
C ILE A 137 -5.99 8.76 -1.64
N ARG A 138 -5.88 9.68 -2.60
CA ARG A 138 -7.02 10.16 -3.40
C ARG A 138 -7.66 9.08 -4.25
N SER A 139 -6.88 8.12 -4.74
CA SER A 139 -7.40 7.00 -5.54
C SER A 139 -8.30 6.04 -4.76
N VAL A 140 -8.29 6.11 -3.42
CA VAL A 140 -9.14 5.30 -2.55
C VAL A 140 -10.13 6.17 -1.77
N ALA A 141 -9.66 7.23 -1.11
CA ALA A 141 -10.48 8.13 -0.34
C ALA A 141 -11.09 9.20 -1.28
N VAL A 142 -12.26 8.90 -1.86
CA VAL A 142 -12.93 9.81 -2.82
C VAL A 142 -13.65 10.97 -2.14
N SER A 143 -14.01 10.84 -0.87
CA SER A 143 -14.67 11.92 -0.11
C SER A 143 -13.68 12.98 0.35
N PRO A 144 -13.86 14.28 0.02
CA PRO A 144 -13.02 15.36 0.54
C PRO A 144 -12.99 15.43 2.08
N PHE A 145 -14.08 15.04 2.74
CA PHE A 145 -14.15 14.91 4.19
C PHE A 145 -13.16 13.87 4.71
N VAL A 146 -13.12 12.68 4.10
CA VAL A 146 -12.21 11.59 4.48
C VAL A 146 -10.76 11.97 4.17
N GLN A 147 -10.51 12.60 3.01
CA GLN A 147 -9.17 13.11 2.66
C GLN A 147 -8.64 14.10 3.70
N ARG A 148 -9.48 15.03 4.19
CA ARG A 148 -9.11 15.97 5.24
C ARG A 148 -8.77 15.25 6.55
N LYS A 149 -9.61 14.31 6.99
CA LYS A 149 -9.34 13.47 8.17
C LYS A 149 -7.99 12.76 8.07
N ILE A 150 -7.71 12.17 6.90
CA ILE A 150 -6.43 11.48 6.65
C ILE A 150 -5.26 12.46 6.69
N ALA A 151 -5.28 13.52 5.87
CA ALA A 151 -4.09 14.31 5.57
C ALA A 151 -3.87 15.50 6.51
N LEU A 152 -4.93 16.08 7.09
CA LEU A 152 -4.86 17.32 7.87
C LEU A 152 -5.23 17.15 9.35
N GLU A 153 -5.84 16.04 9.74
CA GLU A 153 -6.29 15.81 11.12
C GLU A 153 -5.52 14.66 11.81
N ALA A 154 -4.61 13.98 11.10
CA ALA A 154 -3.91 12.78 11.59
C ALA A 154 -4.85 11.77 12.25
N HIS A 155 -6.07 11.67 11.72
CA HIS A 155 -7.11 10.86 12.32
C HIS A 155 -6.73 9.36 12.33
N ARG A 156 -6.94 8.71 13.47
CA ARG A 156 -6.63 7.29 13.68
C ARG A 156 -7.88 6.46 13.43
N PHE A 157 -8.06 6.02 12.19
CA PHE A 157 -9.18 5.16 11.82
C PHE A 157 -9.06 3.79 12.47
N GLN A 158 -10.09 3.38 13.20
CA GLN A 158 -10.30 2.00 13.62
C GLN A 158 -10.96 1.21 12.48
N ALA A 159 -10.93 -0.12 12.56
CA ALA A 159 -11.40 -1.00 11.49
C ALA A 159 -12.86 -0.74 11.07
N THR A 160 -13.76 -0.52 12.03
CA THR A 160 -15.18 -0.24 11.74
C THR A 160 -15.35 1.08 11.00
N GLU A 161 -14.67 2.15 11.43
CA GLU A 161 -14.72 3.45 10.77
C GLU A 161 -14.04 3.39 9.39
N ALA A 162 -12.90 2.71 9.29
CA ALA A 162 -12.21 2.52 8.02
C ALA A 162 -13.08 1.79 6.99
N LEU A 163 -13.85 0.78 7.42
CA LEU A 163 -14.82 0.07 6.59
C LEU A 163 -15.97 0.98 6.14
N GLN A 164 -16.54 1.77 7.06
CA GLN A 164 -17.61 2.71 6.74
C GLN A 164 -17.21 3.76 5.70
N HIS A 165 -15.95 4.17 5.72
CA HIS A 165 -15.40 5.13 4.77
C HIS A 165 -14.81 4.52 3.50
N GLY A 166 -14.88 3.20 3.32
CA GLY A 166 -14.32 2.49 2.15
C GLY A 166 -12.79 2.49 2.11
N LEU A 167 -12.13 2.77 3.24
CA LEU A 167 -10.67 2.70 3.35
C LEU A 167 -10.17 1.26 3.46
N VAL A 168 -11.04 0.35 3.93
CA VAL A 168 -10.82 -1.10 3.91
C VAL A 168 -12.07 -1.82 3.39
N ASP A 169 -11.90 -3.03 2.89
CA ASP A 169 -12.93 -3.81 2.21
C ASP A 169 -13.58 -4.84 3.13
N ALA A 170 -12.86 -5.26 4.18
CA ALA A 170 -13.35 -6.20 5.18
C ALA A 170 -12.57 -6.04 6.50
N THR A 171 -13.14 -6.60 7.56
CA THR A 171 -12.50 -6.64 8.89
C THR A 171 -12.58 -8.05 9.47
N ALA A 172 -11.57 -8.45 10.23
CA ALA A 172 -11.54 -9.72 10.94
C ALA A 172 -10.96 -9.55 12.34
N GLN A 173 -11.32 -10.42 13.27
CA GLN A 173 -10.92 -10.35 14.66
C GLN A 173 -9.60 -11.10 14.89
N GLY A 174 -8.53 -10.37 15.18
CA GLY A 174 -7.19 -10.92 15.37
C GLY A 174 -6.35 -11.01 14.10
N THR A 175 -5.02 -11.06 14.26
CA THR A 175 -4.06 -11.00 13.14
C THR A 175 -4.17 -12.21 12.22
N GLN A 176 -4.30 -13.42 12.79
CA GLN A 176 -4.41 -14.64 11.99
C GLN A 176 -5.70 -14.65 11.17
N ALA A 177 -6.85 -14.34 11.78
CA ALA A 177 -8.12 -14.28 11.06
C ALA A 177 -8.13 -13.19 9.97
N THR A 178 -7.40 -12.08 10.18
CA THR A 178 -7.19 -11.05 9.16
C THR A 178 -6.42 -11.59 7.95
N LEU A 179 -5.38 -12.38 8.21
CA LEU A 179 -4.61 -13.04 7.15
C LEU A 179 -5.45 -14.08 6.41
N ASP A 180 -6.17 -14.92 7.14
CA ASP A 180 -7.01 -15.97 6.56
C ASP A 180 -8.10 -15.37 5.66
N MET A 181 -8.73 -14.29 6.10
CA MET A 181 -9.71 -13.54 5.31
C MET A 181 -9.08 -12.90 4.06
N ALA A 182 -7.88 -12.34 4.17
CA ALA A 182 -7.16 -11.79 3.02
C ALA A 182 -6.80 -12.86 2.00
N LEU A 183 -6.39 -14.04 2.45
CA LEU A 183 -6.12 -15.20 1.60
C LEU A 183 -7.39 -15.72 0.91
N ALA A 184 -8.50 -15.83 1.64
CA ALA A 184 -9.79 -16.22 1.08
C ALA A 184 -10.29 -15.21 0.02
N LEU A 185 -10.10 -13.91 0.27
CA LEU A 185 -10.42 -12.86 -0.69
C LEU A 185 -9.54 -12.97 -1.95
N ALA A 186 -8.24 -13.18 -1.77
CA ALA A 186 -7.30 -13.36 -2.88
C ALA A 186 -7.67 -14.59 -3.73
N GLU A 187 -8.01 -15.71 -3.10
CA GLU A 187 -8.47 -16.92 -3.78
C GLU A 187 -9.73 -16.68 -4.62
N LYS A 188 -10.70 -15.93 -4.08
CA LYS A 188 -11.93 -15.54 -4.79
C LYS A 188 -11.63 -14.65 -6.02
N LEU A 189 -10.59 -13.80 -5.93
CA LEU A 189 -10.26 -12.81 -6.94
C LEU A 189 -9.29 -13.32 -8.01
N ARG A 190 -8.48 -14.34 -7.73
CA ARG A 190 -7.38 -14.78 -8.60
C ARG A 190 -7.81 -15.04 -10.05
N SER A 191 -8.97 -15.63 -10.25
CA SER A 191 -9.51 -15.93 -11.58
C SER A 191 -9.75 -14.68 -12.45
N ARG A 192 -9.84 -13.48 -11.84
CA ARG A 192 -10.03 -12.21 -12.57
C ARG A 192 -8.80 -11.80 -13.37
N SER A 193 -7.61 -12.30 -13.02
CA SER A 193 -6.37 -12.06 -13.78
C SER A 193 -6.20 -13.02 -14.97
N ALA A 194 -6.93 -14.13 -15.04
CA ALA A 194 -6.75 -15.20 -16.03
C ALA A 194 -6.74 -14.71 -17.50
N LYS A 195 -7.51 -13.68 -17.82
CA LYS A 195 -7.59 -13.09 -19.17
C LYS A 195 -6.62 -11.92 -19.40
N ASN A 196 -5.72 -11.67 -18.47
CA ASN A 196 -4.66 -10.65 -18.55
C ASN A 196 -5.15 -9.20 -18.83
N ALA A 197 -6.39 -8.86 -18.44
CA ALA A 197 -6.94 -7.51 -18.57
C ALA A 197 -6.85 -6.68 -17.28
N TRP A 198 -6.50 -7.32 -16.16
CA TRP A 198 -6.51 -6.69 -14.84
C TRP A 198 -5.62 -5.45 -14.79
N GLN A 199 -4.37 -5.56 -15.27
CA GLN A 199 -3.40 -4.48 -15.25
C GLN A 199 -3.89 -3.25 -16.00
N SER A 200 -4.31 -3.39 -17.26
CA SER A 200 -4.72 -2.26 -18.10
C SER A 200 -5.95 -1.53 -17.56
N ILE A 201 -6.93 -2.28 -17.06
CA ILE A 201 -8.12 -1.69 -16.42
C ILE A 201 -7.73 -0.93 -15.15
N ARG A 202 -6.86 -1.52 -14.32
CA ARG A 202 -6.38 -0.92 -13.08
C ARG A 202 -5.58 0.36 -13.33
N GLU A 203 -4.69 0.35 -14.32
CA GLU A 203 -3.91 1.53 -14.71
C GLU A 203 -4.82 2.69 -15.12
N SER A 204 -5.85 2.42 -15.93
CA SER A 204 -6.86 3.43 -16.31
C SER A 204 -7.63 3.97 -15.10
N LEU A 205 -8.01 3.10 -14.16
CA LEU A 205 -8.70 3.53 -12.92
C LEU A 205 -7.82 4.36 -11.98
N LYS A 206 -6.50 4.19 -12.05
CA LYS A 206 -5.53 4.83 -11.15
C LYS A 206 -4.61 5.82 -11.87
N GLU A 207 -5.02 6.33 -13.03
CA GLU A 207 -4.21 7.21 -13.89
C GLU A 207 -3.63 8.41 -13.14
N GLU A 208 -4.45 9.14 -12.35
CA GLU A 208 -3.99 10.28 -11.57
C GLU A 208 -2.97 9.89 -10.48
N ALA A 209 -3.19 8.75 -9.82
CA ALA A 209 -2.27 8.24 -8.82
C ALA A 209 -0.93 7.82 -9.44
N LEU A 210 -0.96 7.26 -10.64
CA LEU A 210 0.23 6.89 -11.40
C LEU A 210 1.00 8.12 -11.86
N ALA A 211 0.33 9.13 -12.41
CA ALA A 211 0.95 10.39 -12.81
C ALA A 211 1.67 11.07 -11.63
N ALA A 212 1.06 11.04 -10.44
CA ALA A 212 1.64 11.61 -9.23
C ALA A 212 2.96 10.95 -8.78
N GLN A 213 3.25 9.71 -9.20
CA GLN A 213 4.53 9.05 -8.88
C GLN A 213 5.73 9.66 -9.62
N PHE A 214 5.49 10.35 -10.73
CA PHE A 214 6.54 10.98 -11.54
C PHE A 214 6.69 12.48 -11.29
N GLU A 215 5.79 13.09 -10.49
CA GLU A 215 5.92 14.48 -10.13
C GLU A 215 7.07 14.68 -9.14
N ARG A 216 7.98 15.61 -9.45
CA ARG A 216 9.08 15.94 -8.54
C ARG A 216 8.53 16.45 -7.20
N PRO A 217 9.05 15.94 -6.07
CA PRO A 217 8.67 16.47 -4.76
C PRO A 217 8.92 17.99 -4.75
N ARG A 218 7.98 18.77 -4.25
CA ARG A 218 8.30 20.13 -3.81
C ARG A 218 9.38 19.97 -2.74
N ALA A 219 10.47 20.75 -2.87
CA ALA A 219 11.60 20.63 -1.99
C ALA A 219 11.15 20.53 -0.52
N LEU A 220 11.53 19.45 0.14
CA LEU A 220 11.35 19.25 1.59
C LEU A 220 12.31 20.15 2.40
N HIS A 221 12.83 21.22 1.77
CA HIS A 221 13.89 22.08 2.28
C HIS A 221 13.57 22.84 3.56
N THR A 222 12.35 22.76 4.07
CA THR A 222 11.92 23.44 5.30
C THR A 222 11.67 22.48 6.47
N PHE A 223 11.92 21.20 6.29
CA PHE A 223 11.74 20.23 7.38
C PHE A 223 13.04 20.17 8.20
N SER A 224 13.11 20.97 9.26
CA SER A 224 14.07 20.82 10.36
C SER A 224 13.31 20.20 11.55
N MET A 225 13.72 19.03 12.00
CA MET A 225 13.32 18.55 13.32
C MET A 225 14.26 19.25 14.35
N GLU A 226 13.82 20.39 14.88
CA GLU A 226 14.38 20.94 16.11
C GLU A 226 13.88 20.14 17.31
#